data_6b85ff65abfba670dbc6a64dd6db0cc4
#
_entry.id   6b85ff65abfba670dbc6a64dd6db0cc4
#
_cell.length_a   1.000
_cell.length_b   1.000
_cell.length_c   1.000
_cell.angle_alpha   90.00
_cell.angle_beta   90.00
_cell.angle_gamma   90.00
#
_symmetry.space_group_name_H-M   'P 1'
#
loop_
_entity.id
_entity.type
_entity.pdbx_description
1 polymer ?
#
loop_
_entity_poly.entity_id
_entity_poly.type
_entity_poly.pdbx_seq_one_letter_code
_entity_poly.pdbx_strand_id
1 'polypeptide(L)'
;MASAFCAALGLAAVVLAAFGTEERGTDVALQVTARFSFLLFWSAYAAGAMTALFGPAFEPFKRRAREFGLAFASAHLVHLALVAWLTYIGHVPARGVFVFFGVAVLWTYLLAMFSIRRLQQALGYNGWWFLRVIGLNYIAYAFASDFLKYPEFGSVKFLIGYTPFAILSVLGPLLCLAAFIRRITQDFWRSS
;
A
#
# COMPACT_ATOMS: atom_id res chain seq x y z
N MET A 1 4.75 4.65 13.75
CA MET A 1 5.36 3.38 13.29
C MET A 1 5.05 2.26 14.27
N ALA A 2 5.48 2.32 15.53
CA ALA A 2 5.20 1.27 16.53
C ALA A 2 3.69 1.00 16.69
N SER A 3 2.85 2.02 16.74
CA SER A 3 1.39 1.88 16.83
C SER A 3 0.77 1.11 15.66
N ALA A 4 1.24 1.35 14.43
CA ALA A 4 0.74 0.65 13.25
C ALA A 4 1.19 -0.83 13.24
N PHE A 5 2.42 -1.09 13.68
CA PHE A 5 2.91 -2.46 13.87
C PHE A 5 2.09 -3.20 14.93
N CYS A 6 1.90 -2.59 16.12
CA CYS A 6 1.10 -3.18 17.19
C CYS A 6 -0.37 -3.40 16.77
N ALA A 7 -0.95 -2.48 16.02
CA ALA A 7 -2.30 -2.64 15.49
C ALA A 7 -2.40 -3.81 14.50
N ALA A 8 -1.45 -3.92 13.56
CA ALA A 8 -1.40 -5.04 12.63
C ALA A 8 -1.19 -6.38 13.35
N LEU A 9 -0.30 -6.42 14.34
CA LEU A 9 -0.05 -7.60 15.17
C LEU A 9 -1.29 -7.99 15.98
N GLY A 10 -1.96 -7.02 16.60
CA GLY A 10 -3.21 -7.24 17.32
C GLY A 10 -4.31 -7.80 16.42
N LEU A 11 -4.49 -7.24 15.21
CA LEU A 11 -5.43 -7.75 14.22
C LEU A 11 -5.10 -9.20 13.82
N ALA A 12 -3.84 -9.49 13.52
CA ALA A 12 -3.41 -10.85 13.21
C ALA A 12 -3.66 -11.82 14.37
N ALA A 13 -3.29 -11.43 15.61
CA ALA A 13 -3.48 -12.25 16.80
C ALA A 13 -4.97 -12.57 17.06
N VAL A 14 -5.85 -11.57 16.95
CA VAL A 14 -7.30 -11.76 17.13
C VAL A 14 -7.86 -12.73 16.09
N VAL A 15 -7.46 -12.58 14.82
CA VAL A 15 -7.92 -13.46 13.75
C VAL A 15 -7.41 -14.89 13.96
N LEU A 16 -6.13 -15.07 14.27
CA LEU A 16 -5.55 -16.38 14.51
C LEU A 16 -6.12 -17.06 15.76
N ALA A 17 -6.44 -16.29 16.80
CA ALA A 17 -7.13 -16.82 17.98
C ALA A 17 -8.56 -17.30 17.68
N ALA A 18 -9.26 -16.61 16.75
CA ALA A 18 -10.63 -16.94 16.38
C ALA A 18 -10.74 -18.09 15.35
N PHE A 19 -9.80 -18.18 14.40
CA PHE A 19 -9.88 -19.08 13.24
C PHE A 19 -8.77 -20.14 13.20
N GLY A 20 -7.85 -20.14 14.17
CA GLY A 20 -6.71 -21.06 14.23
C GLY A 20 -5.49 -20.56 13.46
N THR A 21 -4.37 -21.29 13.63
CA THR A 21 -3.05 -20.96 13.01
C THR A 21 -2.77 -21.78 11.75
N GLU A 22 -3.73 -22.61 11.33
CA GLU A 22 -3.64 -23.39 10.11
C GLU A 22 -3.92 -22.52 8.86
N GLU A 23 -3.93 -23.13 7.68
CA GLU A 23 -4.12 -22.46 6.39
C GLU A 23 -5.28 -21.44 6.42
N ARG A 24 -6.48 -21.88 6.79
CA ARG A 24 -7.68 -21.04 6.77
C ARG A 24 -7.58 -19.80 7.65
N GLY A 25 -7.10 -19.96 8.89
CA GLY A 25 -6.95 -18.83 9.82
C GLY A 25 -5.85 -17.87 9.38
N THR A 26 -4.74 -18.43 8.86
CA THR A 26 -3.64 -17.64 8.31
C THR A 26 -4.07 -16.84 7.08
N ASP A 27 -4.86 -17.42 6.17
CA ASP A 27 -5.40 -16.72 5.00
C ASP A 27 -6.30 -15.53 5.39
N VAL A 28 -7.17 -15.72 6.38
CA VAL A 28 -8.00 -14.62 6.89
C VAL A 28 -7.14 -13.53 7.53
N ALA A 29 -6.11 -13.91 8.30
CA ALA A 29 -5.19 -12.96 8.90
C ALA A 29 -4.39 -12.19 7.83
N LEU A 30 -3.95 -12.85 6.75
CA LEU A 30 -3.31 -12.23 5.60
C LEU A 30 -4.22 -11.20 4.93
N GLN A 31 -5.49 -11.55 4.68
CA GLN A 31 -6.46 -10.63 4.08
C GLN A 31 -6.69 -9.39 4.95
N VAL A 32 -6.84 -9.55 6.26
CA VAL A 32 -7.07 -8.43 7.19
C VAL A 32 -5.85 -7.52 7.27
N THR A 33 -4.66 -8.10 7.42
CA THR A 33 -3.41 -7.33 7.51
C THR A 33 -3.04 -6.66 6.18
N ALA A 34 -3.34 -7.29 5.03
CA ALA A 34 -3.17 -6.67 3.71
C ALA A 34 -4.06 -5.43 3.56
N ARG A 35 -5.34 -5.52 3.93
CA ARG A 35 -6.29 -4.39 3.86
C ARG A 35 -5.87 -3.25 4.77
N PHE A 36 -5.48 -3.54 6.00
CA PHE A 36 -4.97 -2.53 6.93
C PHE A 36 -3.71 -1.84 6.39
N SER A 37 -2.75 -2.62 5.89
CA SER A 37 -1.54 -2.09 5.26
C SER A 37 -1.86 -1.25 4.03
N PHE A 38 -2.80 -1.70 3.20
CA PHE A 38 -3.25 -0.96 2.02
C PHE A 38 -3.85 0.41 2.37
N LEU A 39 -4.68 0.52 3.40
CA LEU A 39 -5.25 1.82 3.82
C LEU A 39 -4.16 2.81 4.23
N LEU A 40 -3.12 2.35 4.93
CA LEU A 40 -1.97 3.18 5.29
C LEU A 40 -1.18 3.60 4.04
N PHE A 41 -0.93 2.66 3.13
CA PHE A 41 -0.28 2.93 1.85
C PHE A 41 -1.09 3.94 1.03
N TRP A 42 -2.39 3.71 0.85
CA TRP A 42 -3.27 4.56 0.07
C TRP A 42 -3.31 5.99 0.61
N SER A 43 -3.36 6.14 1.93
CA SER A 43 -3.29 7.44 2.60
C SER A 43 -2.00 8.20 2.28
N ALA A 44 -0.84 7.50 2.22
CA ALA A 44 0.43 8.10 1.83
C ALA A 44 0.50 8.44 0.33
N TYR A 45 -0.04 7.54 -0.50
CA TYR A 45 0.02 7.60 -1.96
C TYR A 45 -0.86 8.72 -2.53
N ALA A 46 -2.13 8.78 -2.11
CA ALA A 46 -3.13 9.70 -2.64
C ALA A 46 -3.06 11.11 -2.02
N ALA A 47 -2.42 11.29 -0.87
CA ALA A 47 -2.43 12.55 -0.11
C ALA A 47 -2.02 13.79 -0.92
N GLY A 48 -0.97 13.66 -1.73
CA GLY A 48 -0.50 14.75 -2.59
C GLY A 48 -1.48 15.11 -3.70
N ALA A 49 -2.08 14.11 -4.32
CA ALA A 49 -3.08 14.27 -5.37
C ALA A 49 -4.38 14.87 -4.81
N MET A 50 -4.85 14.39 -3.66
CA MET A 50 -6.03 14.95 -2.99
C MET A 50 -5.85 16.44 -2.67
N THR A 51 -4.70 16.84 -2.15
CA THR A 51 -4.41 18.25 -1.89
C THR A 51 -4.38 19.08 -3.19
N ALA A 52 -3.79 18.54 -4.25
CA ALA A 52 -3.70 19.23 -5.53
C ALA A 52 -5.09 19.40 -6.19
N LEU A 53 -5.99 18.44 -6.04
CA LEU A 53 -7.31 18.44 -6.70
C LEU A 53 -8.38 19.14 -5.86
N PHE A 54 -8.40 18.92 -4.54
CA PHE A 54 -9.48 19.33 -3.66
C PHE A 54 -9.09 20.47 -2.70
N GLY A 55 -7.81 20.92 -2.77
CA GLY A 55 -7.36 22.10 -2.06
C GLY A 55 -6.89 21.88 -0.62
N PRO A 56 -6.80 22.97 0.17
CA PRO A 56 -6.07 22.99 1.46
C PRO A 56 -6.68 22.12 2.55
N ALA A 57 -7.94 21.71 2.44
CA ALA A 57 -8.57 20.81 3.39
C ALA A 57 -7.79 19.47 3.56
N PHE A 58 -7.07 19.04 2.52
CA PHE A 58 -6.26 17.81 2.53
C PHE A 58 -4.77 18.05 2.84
N GLU A 59 -4.36 19.30 3.11
CA GLU A 59 -2.97 19.61 3.48
C GLU A 59 -2.46 18.86 4.73
N PRO A 60 -3.26 18.64 5.81
CA PRO A 60 -2.83 17.83 6.94
C PRO A 60 -2.47 16.38 6.56
N PHE A 61 -3.20 15.80 5.60
CA PHE A 61 -2.91 14.48 5.05
C PHE A 61 -1.58 14.44 4.31
N LYS A 62 -1.34 15.41 3.42
CA LYS A 62 -0.10 15.54 2.68
C LYS A 62 1.11 15.72 3.59
N ARG A 63 1.00 16.52 4.65
CA ARG A 63 2.07 16.71 5.64
C ARG A 63 2.44 15.42 6.35
N ARG A 64 1.48 14.53 6.60
CA ARG A 64 1.68 13.24 7.26
C ARG A 64 1.90 12.06 6.29
N ALA A 65 1.97 12.31 4.98
CA ALA A 65 2.13 11.25 3.97
C ALA A 65 3.36 10.36 4.24
N ARG A 66 4.48 10.95 4.69
CA ARG A 66 5.68 10.21 5.09
C ARG A 66 5.42 9.29 6.29
N GLU A 67 4.69 9.77 7.29
CA GLU A 67 4.34 8.99 8.49
C GLU A 67 3.45 7.80 8.12
N PHE A 68 2.47 8.01 7.24
CA PHE A 68 1.62 6.93 6.71
C PHE A 68 2.43 5.91 5.91
N GLY A 69 3.37 6.34 5.07
CA GLY A 69 4.25 5.42 4.33
C GLY A 69 5.13 4.57 5.23
N LEU A 70 5.69 5.16 6.29
CA LEU A 70 6.48 4.43 7.28
C LEU A 70 5.60 3.54 8.19
N ALA A 71 4.38 3.96 8.49
CA ALA A 71 3.40 3.15 9.20
C ALA A 71 2.97 1.93 8.35
N PHE A 72 2.76 2.13 7.04
CA PHE A 72 2.55 1.05 6.08
C PHE A 72 3.69 0.03 6.11
N ALA A 73 4.93 0.47 5.93
CA ALA A 73 6.08 -0.43 5.95
C ALA A 73 6.19 -1.22 7.25
N SER A 74 5.88 -0.59 8.41
CA SER A 74 5.88 -1.25 9.72
C SER A 74 4.76 -2.29 9.86
N ALA A 75 3.53 -1.95 9.46
CA ALA A 75 2.39 -2.87 9.51
C ALA A 75 2.58 -4.06 8.55
N HIS A 76 3.19 -3.80 7.39
CA HIS A 76 3.46 -4.82 6.38
C HIS A 76 4.47 -5.89 6.82
N LEU A 77 5.33 -5.62 7.82
CA LEU A 77 6.18 -6.65 8.43
C LEU A 77 5.36 -7.79 9.04
N VAL A 78 4.22 -7.48 9.67
CA VAL A 78 3.33 -8.50 10.22
C VAL A 78 2.73 -9.35 9.11
N HIS A 79 2.32 -8.72 8.01
CA HIS A 79 1.83 -9.44 6.83
C HIS A 79 2.89 -10.38 6.25
N LEU A 80 4.14 -9.92 6.13
CA LEU A 80 5.26 -10.76 5.67
C LEU A 80 5.55 -11.93 6.61
N ALA A 81 5.43 -11.72 7.92
CA ALA A 81 5.59 -12.80 8.90
C ALA A 81 4.50 -13.88 8.73
N LEU A 82 3.26 -13.48 8.41
CA LEU A 82 2.18 -14.42 8.11
C LEU A 82 2.42 -15.16 6.79
N VAL A 83 2.94 -14.50 5.75
CA VAL A 83 3.35 -15.16 4.49
C VAL A 83 4.45 -16.19 4.76
N ALA A 84 5.45 -15.84 5.56
CA ALA A 84 6.51 -16.77 5.96
C ALA A 84 5.96 -17.96 6.76
N TRP A 85 5.01 -17.71 7.67
CA TRP A 85 4.33 -18.76 8.42
C TRP A 85 3.53 -19.70 7.49
N LEU A 86 2.74 -19.15 6.56
CA LEU A 86 1.98 -19.92 5.59
C LEU A 86 2.90 -20.81 4.74
N THR A 87 4.03 -20.27 4.32
CA THR A 87 5.07 -21.02 3.59
C THR A 87 5.67 -22.14 4.44
N TYR A 88 5.92 -21.86 5.73
CA TYR A 88 6.48 -22.85 6.67
C TYR A 88 5.54 -24.05 6.90
N ILE A 89 4.23 -23.83 6.96
CA ILE A 89 3.23 -24.91 7.10
C ILE A 89 2.92 -25.61 5.77
N GLY A 90 3.68 -25.36 4.71
CA GLY A 90 3.64 -26.11 3.45
C GLY A 90 2.85 -25.45 2.30
N HIS A 91 2.25 -24.29 2.53
CA HIS A 91 1.47 -23.55 1.50
C HIS A 91 2.35 -22.51 0.80
N VAL A 92 3.21 -22.97 -0.11
CA VAL A 92 4.15 -22.11 -0.85
C VAL A 92 3.43 -21.43 -2.00
N PRO A 93 3.45 -20.07 -2.09
CA PRO A 93 2.91 -19.36 -3.24
C PRO A 93 3.59 -19.76 -4.56
N ALA A 94 2.85 -19.71 -5.66
CA ALA A 94 3.43 -19.95 -6.99
C ALA A 94 4.61 -18.99 -7.25
N ARG A 95 5.68 -19.49 -7.89
CA ARG A 95 6.93 -18.74 -8.10
C ARG A 95 6.69 -17.33 -8.70
N GLY A 96 5.78 -17.20 -9.67
CA GLY A 96 5.45 -15.91 -10.29
C GLY A 96 4.83 -14.92 -9.31
N VAL A 97 3.93 -15.40 -8.43
CA VAL A 97 3.29 -14.61 -7.36
C VAL A 97 4.36 -14.15 -6.36
N PHE A 98 5.23 -15.06 -5.93
CA PHE A 98 6.31 -14.75 -5.00
C PHE A 98 7.27 -13.68 -5.55
N VAL A 99 7.70 -13.79 -6.81
CA VAL A 99 8.57 -12.80 -7.44
C VAL A 99 7.86 -11.46 -7.59
N PHE A 100 6.63 -11.45 -8.08
CA PHE A 100 5.86 -10.23 -8.29
C PHE A 100 5.65 -9.41 -7.00
N PHE A 101 5.16 -10.06 -5.95
CA PHE A 101 4.97 -9.39 -4.67
C PHE A 101 6.30 -9.13 -3.94
N GLY A 102 7.32 -9.97 -4.14
CA GLY A 102 8.67 -9.76 -3.63
C GLY A 102 9.29 -8.46 -4.13
N VAL A 103 9.08 -8.10 -5.38
CA VAL A 103 9.49 -6.78 -5.93
C VAL A 103 8.73 -5.64 -5.27
N ALA A 104 7.43 -5.78 -4.98
CA ALA A 104 6.68 -4.78 -4.22
C ALA A 104 7.21 -4.60 -2.78
N VAL A 105 7.58 -5.69 -2.14
CA VAL A 105 8.25 -5.69 -0.82
C VAL A 105 9.59 -4.95 -0.89
N LEU A 106 10.42 -5.25 -1.89
CA LEU A 106 11.68 -4.55 -2.12
C LEU A 106 11.47 -3.04 -2.25
N TRP A 107 10.53 -2.59 -3.09
CA TRP A 107 10.19 -1.17 -3.23
C TRP A 107 9.71 -0.55 -1.92
N THR A 108 8.89 -1.26 -1.14
CA THR A 108 8.38 -0.79 0.15
C THR A 108 9.53 -0.45 1.10
N TYR A 109 10.51 -1.34 1.24
CA TYR A 109 11.61 -1.12 2.18
C TYR A 109 12.70 -0.20 1.64
N LEU A 110 12.92 -0.16 0.33
CA LEU A 110 13.75 0.88 -0.29
C LEU A 110 13.17 2.28 -0.04
N LEU A 111 11.87 2.48 -0.27
CA LEU A 111 11.21 3.76 -0.01
C LEU A 111 11.23 4.12 1.48
N ALA A 112 11.03 3.16 2.38
CA ALA A 112 11.12 3.40 3.82
C ALA A 112 12.55 3.79 4.23
N MET A 113 13.57 3.11 3.74
CA MET A 113 14.97 3.39 4.00
C MET A 113 15.36 4.79 3.49
N PHE A 114 15.05 5.10 2.23
CA PHE A 114 15.35 6.42 1.65
C PHE A 114 14.41 7.55 2.14
N SER A 115 13.42 7.25 2.96
CA SER A 115 12.68 8.25 3.73
C SER A 115 13.55 8.89 4.83
N ILE A 116 14.69 8.31 5.18
CA ILE A 116 15.69 8.92 6.08
C ILE A 116 16.37 10.08 5.35
N ARG A 117 16.32 11.28 5.92
CA ARG A 117 16.78 12.53 5.25
C ARG A 117 18.21 12.43 4.69
N ARG A 118 19.15 11.82 5.42
CA ARG A 118 20.54 11.66 4.96
C ARG A 118 20.64 10.82 3.70
N LEU A 119 19.92 9.70 3.64
CA LEU A 119 19.91 8.80 2.47
C LEU A 119 19.19 9.43 1.29
N GLN A 120 18.10 10.17 1.55
CA GLN A 120 17.39 10.93 0.52
C GLN A 120 18.31 11.98 -0.14
N GLN A 121 19.11 12.70 0.66
CA GLN A 121 20.07 13.68 0.17
C GLN A 121 21.17 13.04 -0.71
N ALA A 122 21.61 11.83 -0.37
CA ALA A 122 22.60 11.08 -1.15
C ALA A 122 22.12 10.72 -2.56
N LEU A 123 20.79 10.48 -2.74
CA LEU A 123 20.18 10.23 -4.06
C LEU A 123 20.01 11.50 -4.89
N GLY A 124 20.03 12.66 -4.27
CA GLY A 124 19.64 13.93 -4.89
C GLY A 124 18.15 14.00 -5.21
N TYR A 125 17.70 15.17 -5.68
CA TYR A 125 16.28 15.44 -5.96
C TYR A 125 15.71 14.50 -7.04
N ASN A 126 16.40 14.37 -8.16
CA ASN A 126 15.93 13.57 -9.31
C ASN A 126 15.90 12.08 -8.98
N GLY A 127 16.94 11.56 -8.33
CA GLY A 127 17.00 10.16 -7.92
C GLY A 127 15.89 9.78 -6.94
N TRP A 128 15.66 10.62 -5.95
CA TRP A 128 14.56 10.43 -5.00
C TRP A 128 13.19 10.50 -5.66
N TRP A 129 12.97 11.48 -6.54
CA TRP A 129 11.71 11.62 -7.28
C TRP A 129 11.43 10.37 -8.11
N PHE A 130 12.43 9.89 -8.87
CA PHE A 130 12.31 8.72 -9.73
C PHE A 130 12.01 7.44 -8.92
N LEU A 131 12.80 7.19 -7.86
CA LEU A 131 12.60 6.06 -6.96
C LEU A 131 11.18 6.06 -6.37
N ARG A 132 10.72 7.22 -5.95
CA ARG A 132 9.38 7.38 -5.36
C ARG A 132 8.27 7.14 -6.38
N VAL A 133 8.40 7.69 -7.58
CA VAL A 133 7.36 7.52 -8.62
C VAL A 133 7.26 6.05 -9.02
N ILE A 134 8.37 5.40 -9.34
CA ILE A 134 8.34 4.00 -9.75
C ILE A 134 7.88 3.11 -8.60
N GLY A 135 8.48 3.24 -7.43
CA GLY A 135 8.18 2.36 -6.30
C GLY A 135 6.74 2.47 -5.82
N LEU A 136 6.20 3.69 -5.68
CA LEU A 136 4.82 3.87 -5.25
C LEU A 136 3.81 3.35 -6.28
N ASN A 137 4.06 3.56 -7.59
CA ASN A 137 3.16 3.05 -8.62
C ASN A 137 3.25 1.53 -8.76
N TYR A 138 4.43 0.93 -8.56
CA TYR A 138 4.55 -0.53 -8.53
C TYR A 138 3.79 -1.14 -7.36
N ILE A 139 3.92 -0.58 -6.16
CA ILE A 139 3.17 -1.03 -4.97
C ILE A 139 1.65 -0.86 -5.20
N ALA A 140 1.21 0.28 -5.77
CA ALA A 140 -0.19 0.52 -6.12
C ALA A 140 -0.70 -0.54 -7.11
N TYR A 141 0.09 -0.88 -8.13
CA TYR A 141 -0.23 -1.93 -9.09
C TYR A 141 -0.31 -3.31 -8.43
N ALA A 142 0.60 -3.63 -7.51
CA ALA A 142 0.58 -4.89 -6.77
C ALA A 142 -0.71 -5.04 -5.95
N PHE A 143 -1.13 -4.01 -5.21
CA PHE A 143 -2.41 -4.01 -4.50
C PHE A 143 -3.61 -4.08 -5.44
N ALA A 144 -3.60 -3.31 -6.54
CA ALA A 144 -4.68 -3.36 -7.52
C ALA A 144 -4.81 -4.77 -8.14
N SER A 145 -3.68 -5.41 -8.49
CA SER A 145 -3.69 -6.77 -9.02
C SER A 145 -4.22 -7.79 -8.03
N ASP A 146 -4.02 -7.58 -6.71
CA ASP A 146 -4.55 -8.44 -5.67
C ASP A 146 -6.05 -8.25 -5.47
N PHE A 147 -6.51 -7.01 -5.33
CA PHE A 147 -7.92 -6.71 -5.08
C PHE A 147 -8.82 -6.87 -6.30
N LEU A 148 -8.28 -6.82 -7.52
CA LEU A 148 -9.03 -6.99 -8.77
C LEU A 148 -9.04 -8.45 -9.27
N LYS A 149 -8.24 -9.33 -8.66
CA LYS A 149 -8.06 -10.72 -9.14
C LYS A 149 -9.31 -11.59 -9.09
N TYR A 150 -10.28 -11.29 -8.25
CA TYR A 150 -11.46 -12.15 -8.10
C TYR A 150 -12.73 -11.38 -7.80
N PRO A 151 -13.73 -11.58 -8.63
CA PRO A 151 -15.07 -11.76 -8.13
C PRO A 151 -15.43 -13.25 -8.18
N GLU A 152 -15.43 -13.94 -7.06
CA GLU A 152 -16.48 -14.94 -6.87
C GLU A 152 -17.78 -14.15 -6.75
N PHE A 153 -18.31 -13.75 -7.91
CA PHE A 153 -19.58 -13.04 -8.04
C PHE A 153 -20.66 -13.88 -7.40
N GLY A 154 -21.21 -13.45 -6.29
CA GLY A 154 -22.34 -14.08 -5.65
C GLY A 154 -22.33 -14.08 -4.12
N SER A 155 -21.24 -13.78 -3.45
CA SER A 155 -21.21 -13.70 -1.99
C SER A 155 -21.29 -12.26 -1.50
N VAL A 156 -22.33 -11.92 -0.69
CA VAL A 156 -22.46 -10.61 -0.03
C VAL A 156 -21.22 -10.29 0.82
N LYS A 157 -20.60 -11.31 1.42
CA LYS A 157 -19.35 -11.16 2.19
C LYS A 157 -18.19 -10.67 1.32
N PHE A 158 -18.12 -11.14 0.08
CA PHE A 158 -17.10 -10.72 -0.88
C PHE A 158 -17.34 -9.26 -1.31
N LEU A 159 -18.58 -8.91 -1.66
CA LEU A 159 -18.94 -7.53 -2.05
C LEU A 159 -18.53 -6.52 -0.97
N ILE A 160 -18.86 -6.76 0.30
CA ILE A 160 -18.54 -5.84 1.39
C ILE A 160 -17.03 -5.86 1.71
N GLY A 161 -16.39 -7.02 1.65
CA GLY A 161 -14.98 -7.17 2.04
C GLY A 161 -13.96 -6.71 1.00
N TYR A 162 -14.26 -6.82 -0.31
CA TYR A 162 -13.30 -6.53 -1.39
C TYR A 162 -13.60 -5.29 -2.21
N THR A 163 -14.88 -5.01 -2.48
CA THR A 163 -15.27 -3.90 -3.36
C THR A 163 -14.71 -2.54 -2.93
N PRO A 164 -14.72 -2.15 -1.64
CA PRO A 164 -14.16 -0.87 -1.24
C PRO A 164 -12.66 -0.77 -1.55
N PHE A 165 -11.91 -1.85 -1.35
CA PHE A 165 -10.47 -1.89 -1.60
C PHE A 165 -10.16 -1.93 -3.09
N ALA A 166 -10.94 -2.64 -3.89
CA ALA A 166 -10.85 -2.63 -5.35
C ALA A 166 -11.11 -1.22 -5.90
N ILE A 167 -12.16 -0.54 -5.44
CA ILE A 167 -12.44 0.85 -5.83
C ILE A 167 -11.27 1.77 -5.45
N LEU A 168 -10.80 1.72 -4.21
CA LEU A 168 -9.69 2.55 -3.75
C LEU A 168 -8.40 2.27 -4.51
N SER A 169 -8.13 1.00 -4.89
CA SER A 169 -6.92 0.62 -5.62
C SER A 169 -6.87 1.23 -7.03
N VAL A 170 -8.02 1.46 -7.65
CA VAL A 170 -8.13 2.14 -8.95
C VAL A 170 -8.20 3.66 -8.76
N LEU A 171 -8.94 4.13 -7.75
CA LEU A 171 -9.13 5.54 -7.48
C LEU A 171 -7.80 6.27 -7.17
N GLY A 172 -6.90 5.64 -6.42
CA GLY A 172 -5.60 6.22 -6.08
C GLY A 172 -4.78 6.63 -7.30
N PRO A 173 -4.45 5.71 -8.23
CA PRO A 173 -3.77 6.04 -9.49
C PRO A 173 -4.50 7.07 -10.34
N LEU A 174 -5.83 7.00 -10.42
CA LEU A 174 -6.63 7.99 -11.18
C LEU A 174 -6.51 9.40 -10.59
N LEU A 175 -6.56 9.54 -9.26
CA LEU A 175 -6.33 10.82 -8.59
C LEU A 175 -4.92 11.37 -8.86
N CYS A 176 -3.90 10.51 -8.82
CA CYS A 176 -2.52 10.90 -9.12
C CYS A 176 -2.37 11.35 -10.57
N LEU A 177 -2.98 10.65 -11.52
CA LEU A 177 -2.99 11.03 -12.93
C LEU A 177 -3.71 12.36 -13.16
N ALA A 178 -4.90 12.55 -12.59
CA ALA A 178 -5.66 13.78 -12.69
C ALA A 178 -4.90 14.98 -12.09
N ALA A 179 -4.24 14.80 -10.95
CA ALA A 179 -3.41 15.83 -10.35
C ALA A 179 -2.17 16.17 -11.21
N PHE A 180 -1.58 15.19 -11.86
CA PHE A 180 -0.47 15.38 -12.80
C PHE A 180 -0.91 16.18 -14.04
N ILE A 181 -2.01 15.78 -14.67
CA ILE A 181 -2.58 16.50 -15.83
C ILE A 181 -2.88 17.96 -15.45
N ARG A 182 -3.53 18.19 -14.30
CA ARG A 182 -3.84 19.54 -13.82
C ARG A 182 -2.58 20.41 -13.68
N ARG A 183 -1.47 19.86 -13.21
CA ARG A 183 -0.21 20.60 -13.09
C ARG A 183 0.33 21.01 -14.45
N ILE A 184 0.40 20.08 -15.39
CA ILE A 184 0.90 20.37 -16.76
C ILE A 184 0.07 21.46 -17.42
N THR A 185 -1.26 21.39 -17.32
CA THR A 185 -2.14 22.42 -17.92
C THR A 185 -1.94 23.78 -17.26
N GLN A 186 -1.77 23.85 -15.95
CA GLN A 186 -1.52 25.12 -15.25
C GLN A 186 -0.16 25.74 -15.61
N ASP A 187 0.87 24.92 -15.77
CA ASP A 187 2.21 25.39 -16.16
C ASP A 187 2.21 25.90 -17.61
N PHE A 188 1.49 25.24 -18.52
CA PHE A 188 1.32 25.66 -19.90
C PHE A 188 0.67 27.06 -20.01
N TRP A 189 -0.42 27.31 -19.29
CA TRP A 189 -1.12 28.62 -19.31
C TRP A 189 -0.37 29.74 -18.59
N ARG A 190 0.62 29.45 -17.76
CA ARG A 190 1.47 30.45 -17.12
C ARG A 190 2.67 30.87 -17.97
N SER A 191 3.03 30.07 -18.96
CA SER A 191 4.15 30.32 -19.88
C SER A 191 3.75 30.94 -21.21
N SER A 192 2.45 31.00 -21.51
CA SER A 192 1.84 31.71 -22.64
C SER A 192 1.38 33.11 -22.24
#